data_0e267cf5972b15776ae4255b882c49e1
#
_entry.id   0e267cf5972b15776ae4255b882c49e1
#
_cell.length_a   1.000
_cell.length_b   1.000
_cell.length_c   1.000
_cell.angle_alpha   90.00
_cell.angle_beta   90.00
_cell.angle_gamma   90.00
#
_symmetry.space_group_name_H-M   'P 1'
#
loop_
_entity.id
_entity.type
_entity.pdbx_description
1 polymer ?
#
loop_
_entity_poly.entity_id
_entity_poly.type
_entity_poly.pdbx_seq_one_letter_code
_entity_poly.pdbx_strand_id
1 'polypeptide(L)'
;QPIIQIQAKIAKEQKEGFVTNKFIKSNSSDKNNYSKISYIKLFEPFDWHIGTGEYIDELTKNNQEEIINWLDTLKYENSSYSFLNTTDGYTLIFDVKKVEPKPHLYPELFKQQLEISKNPNGDFFEYKFKKPNSDEEFEKISFIKKFDEYGWIIGCGVYLDEIEKELLRKEAIFKSNINQQIVSMFIIFLFILVAIYFISRYIADFINKNIKKAKADE
;
A
#
# COMPACT_ATOMS: atom_id res chain seq x y z
N GLN A 1 33.21 28.59 19.63
CA GLN A 1 32.82 27.21 19.27
C GLN A 1 32.79 27.10 17.75
N PRO A 2 33.49 26.13 17.14
CA PRO A 2 33.61 26.04 15.66
C PRO A 2 32.22 25.96 14.96
N ILE A 3 31.23 25.32 15.60
CA ILE A 3 29.90 25.16 15.01
C ILE A 3 29.17 26.47 14.77
N ILE A 4 29.24 27.42 15.70
CA ILE A 4 28.61 28.73 15.56
C ILE A 4 29.18 29.50 14.36
N GLN A 5 30.47 29.36 14.12
CA GLN A 5 31.13 29.98 12.95
C GLN A 5 30.66 29.34 11.63
N ILE A 6 30.47 28.01 11.61
CA ILE A 6 29.92 27.31 10.45
C ILE A 6 28.46 27.74 10.19
N GLN A 7 27.65 27.84 11.23
CA GLN A 7 26.26 28.29 11.14
C GLN A 7 26.19 29.74 10.62
N ALA A 8 27.00 30.64 11.18
CA ALA A 8 27.07 32.02 10.72
C ALA A 8 27.53 32.15 9.26
N LYS A 9 28.47 31.29 8.83
CA LYS A 9 28.94 31.23 7.45
C LYS A 9 27.81 30.81 6.51
N ILE A 10 27.10 29.71 6.83
CA ILE A 10 25.95 29.24 6.05
C ILE A 10 24.90 30.35 5.94
N ALA A 11 24.53 30.98 7.07
CA ALA A 11 23.55 32.04 7.08
C ALA A 11 23.97 33.24 6.20
N LYS A 12 25.22 33.66 6.26
CA LYS A 12 25.72 34.80 5.47
C LYS A 12 25.86 34.50 3.98
N GLU A 13 26.40 33.33 3.62
CA GLU A 13 26.73 32.98 2.23
C GLU A 13 25.51 32.40 1.47
N GLN A 14 24.69 31.59 2.13
CA GLN A 14 23.62 30.84 1.52
C GLN A 14 22.20 31.30 1.94
N LYS A 15 22.11 32.24 2.90
CA LYS A 15 20.89 32.71 3.54
C LYS A 15 20.21 31.67 4.43
N GLU A 16 20.24 30.40 4.05
CA GLU A 16 19.73 29.26 4.80
C GLU A 16 20.45 27.96 4.41
N GLY A 17 20.38 26.93 5.27
CA GLY A 17 20.96 25.63 4.97
C GLY A 17 20.97 24.70 6.17
N PHE A 18 21.42 23.48 5.92
CA PHE A 18 21.55 22.45 6.96
C PHE A 18 23.00 22.28 7.39
N VAL A 19 23.17 21.97 8.67
CA VAL A 19 24.46 21.58 9.24
C VAL A 19 24.29 20.40 10.17
N THR A 20 25.20 19.43 10.07
CA THR A 20 25.25 18.29 11.00
C THR A 20 26.47 18.41 11.89
N ASN A 21 26.26 18.23 13.19
CA ASN A 21 27.31 18.26 14.19
C ASN A 21 26.98 17.33 15.36
N LYS A 22 27.94 17.11 16.23
CA LYS A 22 27.77 16.26 17.41
C LYS A 22 27.56 17.10 18.68
N PHE A 23 26.54 16.78 19.44
CA PHE A 23 26.19 17.43 20.70
C PHE A 23 25.80 16.41 21.76
N ILE A 24 26.03 16.77 23.02
CA ILE A 24 25.47 16.07 24.17
C ILE A 24 23.99 16.49 24.30
N LYS A 25 23.10 15.54 24.53
CA LYS A 25 21.67 15.83 24.76
C LYS A 25 21.47 16.56 26.07
N SER A 26 20.79 17.70 26.04
CA SER A 26 20.65 18.60 27.19
C SER A 26 19.96 17.98 28.41
N ASN A 27 19.06 17.01 28.19
CA ASN A 27 18.27 16.38 29.24
C ASN A 27 18.65 14.91 29.49
N SER A 28 19.82 14.49 29.06
CA SER A 28 20.33 13.13 29.27
C SER A 28 21.41 13.10 30.33
N SER A 29 21.36 12.11 31.20
CA SER A 29 22.49 11.77 32.09
C SER A 29 23.69 11.20 31.36
N ASP A 30 23.47 10.78 30.10
CA ASP A 30 24.48 10.29 29.19
C ASP A 30 25.30 11.45 28.61
N LYS A 31 26.63 11.35 28.76
CA LYS A 31 27.60 12.35 28.25
C LYS A 31 28.09 12.04 26.83
N ASN A 32 27.48 11.09 26.14
CA ASN A 32 27.86 10.76 24.77
C ASN A 32 27.47 11.88 23.79
N ASN A 33 28.27 11.99 22.72
CA ASN A 33 27.99 12.91 21.63
C ASN A 33 27.07 12.24 20.60
N TYR A 34 25.92 12.82 20.34
CA TYR A 34 24.93 12.41 19.36
C TYR A 34 24.94 13.32 18.13
N SER A 35 24.78 12.76 16.96
CA SER A 35 24.67 13.55 15.73
C SER A 35 23.36 14.32 15.72
N LYS A 36 23.47 15.63 15.53
CA LYS A 36 22.33 16.54 15.42
C LYS A 36 22.35 17.22 14.07
N ILE A 37 21.23 17.16 13.34
CA ILE A 37 21.01 17.96 12.14
C ILE A 37 20.29 19.24 12.54
N SER A 38 20.74 20.37 12.03
CA SER A 38 20.12 21.67 12.30
C SER A 38 19.92 22.43 11.00
N TYR A 39 18.73 23.03 10.87
CA TYR A 39 18.41 24.00 9.83
C TYR A 39 18.71 25.41 10.35
N ILE A 40 19.42 26.20 9.58
CA ILE A 40 19.85 27.55 9.92
C ILE A 40 19.31 28.51 8.88
N LYS A 41 18.80 29.65 9.32
CA LYS A 41 18.31 30.71 8.44
C LYS A 41 18.76 32.08 8.94
N LEU A 42 19.17 32.96 8.00
CA LEU A 42 19.50 34.36 8.28
C LEU A 42 18.20 35.13 8.57
N PHE A 43 18.23 35.90 9.64
CA PHE A 43 17.21 36.90 9.97
C PHE A 43 17.79 38.29 9.72
N GLU A 44 17.61 38.77 8.50
CA GLU A 44 18.25 40.00 7.97
C GLU A 44 18.07 41.24 8.85
N PRO A 45 16.86 41.49 9.45
CA PRO A 45 16.64 42.76 10.18
C PRO A 45 17.63 43.03 11.31
N PHE A 46 18.25 41.96 11.87
CA PHE A 46 19.20 42.07 12.99
C PHE A 46 20.54 41.39 12.73
N ASP A 47 20.78 40.94 11.49
CA ASP A 47 21.96 40.12 11.13
C ASP A 47 22.14 38.91 12.05
N TRP A 48 21.03 38.32 12.48
CA TRP A 48 21.02 37.12 13.30
C TRP A 48 20.86 35.88 12.44
N HIS A 49 21.37 34.77 12.92
CA HIS A 49 20.94 33.48 12.41
C HIS A 49 20.08 32.76 13.45
N ILE A 50 18.97 32.20 12.99
CA ILE A 50 18.05 31.40 13.78
C ILE A 50 18.16 29.98 13.30
N GLY A 51 18.17 29.02 14.20
CA GLY A 51 18.25 27.62 13.85
C GLY A 51 17.40 26.75 14.75
N THR A 52 16.89 25.68 14.18
CA THR A 52 16.29 24.55 14.89
C THR A 52 16.98 23.27 14.47
N GLY A 53 16.95 22.26 15.29
CA GLY A 53 17.59 21.00 14.92
C GLY A 53 17.25 19.89 15.89
N GLU A 54 17.32 18.66 15.36
CA GLU A 54 17.01 17.45 16.08
C GLU A 54 18.13 16.43 16.01
N TYR A 55 18.14 15.52 16.97
CA TYR A 55 19.09 14.42 17.01
C TYR A 55 18.67 13.32 16.02
N ILE A 56 19.64 12.88 15.22
CA ILE A 56 19.37 11.92 14.15
C ILE A 56 18.84 10.58 14.69
N ASP A 57 19.36 10.14 15.83
CA ASP A 57 18.89 8.91 16.48
C ASP A 57 17.44 9.01 16.98
N GLU A 58 17.01 10.19 17.45
CA GLU A 58 15.62 10.44 17.84
C GLU A 58 14.69 10.50 16.63
N LEU A 59 15.10 11.18 15.57
CA LEU A 59 14.36 11.18 14.28
C LEU A 59 14.20 9.76 13.75
N THR A 60 15.29 8.98 13.72
CA THR A 60 15.26 7.58 13.28
C THR A 60 14.27 6.76 14.11
N LYS A 61 14.33 6.89 15.42
CA LYS A 61 13.42 6.18 16.34
C LYS A 61 11.95 6.58 16.11
N ASN A 62 11.68 7.88 16.02
CA ASN A 62 10.33 8.38 15.79
C ASN A 62 9.78 7.90 14.44
N ASN A 63 10.59 7.94 13.37
CA ASN A 63 10.20 7.42 12.06
C ASN A 63 9.93 5.90 12.11
N GLN A 64 10.76 5.14 12.82
CA GLN A 64 10.54 3.71 13.02
C GLN A 64 9.21 3.43 13.73
N GLU A 65 8.93 4.16 14.81
CA GLU A 65 7.67 4.02 15.55
C GLU A 65 6.46 4.42 14.68
N GLU A 66 6.57 5.47 13.90
CA GLU A 66 5.52 5.92 12.98
C GLU A 66 5.22 4.84 11.91
N ILE A 67 6.26 4.27 11.28
CA ILE A 67 6.12 3.20 10.30
C ILE A 67 5.48 1.96 10.93
N ILE A 68 5.92 1.55 12.13
CA ILE A 68 5.35 0.40 12.84
C ILE A 68 3.87 0.64 13.16
N ASN A 69 3.54 1.83 13.65
CA ASN A 69 2.16 2.19 13.96
C ASN A 69 1.29 2.25 12.68
N TRP A 70 1.82 2.77 11.58
CA TRP A 70 1.13 2.77 10.29
C TRP A 70 0.87 1.35 9.79
N LEU A 71 1.87 0.46 9.83
CA LEU A 71 1.71 -0.95 9.46
C LEU A 71 0.66 -1.66 10.32
N ASP A 72 0.55 -1.34 11.61
CA ASP A 72 -0.47 -1.87 12.53
C ASP A 72 -1.89 -1.43 12.14
N THR A 73 -2.04 -0.32 11.42
CA THR A 73 -3.35 0.19 10.95
C THR A 73 -3.80 -0.42 9.62
N LEU A 74 -2.90 -1.08 8.88
CA LEU A 74 -3.24 -1.66 7.59
C LEU A 74 -4.24 -2.80 7.77
N LYS A 75 -5.27 -2.77 6.94
CA LYS A 75 -6.25 -3.85 6.86
C LYS A 75 -6.07 -4.57 5.53
N TYR A 76 -5.91 -5.85 5.61
CA TYR A 76 -5.83 -6.70 4.43
C TYR A 76 -7.13 -7.49 4.29
N GLU A 77 -7.62 -7.62 3.07
CA GLU A 77 -8.69 -8.56 2.75
C GLU A 77 -8.11 -9.99 2.71
N ASN A 78 -8.97 -10.98 2.99
CA ASN A 78 -8.69 -12.41 2.74
C ASN A 78 -7.43 -12.97 3.44
N SER A 79 -7.37 -12.88 4.78
CA SER A 79 -6.30 -13.52 5.57
C SER A 79 -4.86 -13.18 5.12
N SER A 80 -4.71 -12.14 4.32
CA SER A 80 -3.39 -11.56 4.02
C SER A 80 -2.87 -10.83 5.23
N TYR A 81 -1.57 -10.90 5.48
CA TYR A 81 -0.98 -10.17 6.59
C TYR A 81 0.44 -9.68 6.29
N SER A 82 0.82 -8.63 6.98
CA SER A 82 2.19 -8.16 7.01
C SER A 82 2.92 -8.64 8.27
N PHE A 83 4.21 -8.74 8.15
CA PHE A 83 5.11 -8.96 9.27
C PHE A 83 6.33 -8.06 9.15
N LEU A 84 6.91 -7.75 10.28
CA LEU A 84 8.14 -6.97 10.38
C LEU A 84 9.06 -7.63 11.39
N ASN A 85 10.22 -8.03 10.93
CA ASN A 85 11.29 -8.57 11.75
C ASN A 85 12.53 -7.69 11.64
N THR A 86 13.32 -7.65 12.70
CA THR A 86 14.66 -7.08 12.63
C THR A 86 15.63 -8.12 12.05
N THR A 87 16.73 -7.67 11.45
CA THR A 87 17.75 -8.57 10.88
C THR A 87 18.51 -9.39 11.93
N ASP A 88 18.45 -9.00 13.19
CA ASP A 88 18.96 -9.74 14.35
C ASP A 88 17.95 -10.71 14.98
N GLY A 89 16.77 -10.87 14.34
CA GLY A 89 15.81 -11.93 14.64
C GLY A 89 14.71 -11.59 15.64
N TYR A 90 14.40 -10.33 15.86
CA TYR A 90 13.24 -9.95 16.67
C TYR A 90 12.03 -9.64 15.79
N THR A 91 10.86 -10.04 16.23
CA THR A 91 9.59 -9.72 15.60
C THR A 91 9.01 -8.47 16.21
N LEU A 92 8.65 -7.50 15.36
CA LEU A 92 8.03 -6.21 15.72
C LEU A 92 6.55 -6.16 15.31
N ILE A 93 6.21 -6.78 14.18
CA ILE A 93 4.84 -6.94 13.72
C ILE A 93 4.62 -8.41 13.37
N PHE A 94 3.56 -8.96 13.89
CA PHE A 94 3.09 -10.31 13.60
C PHE A 94 1.59 -10.28 13.33
N ASP A 95 1.18 -10.83 12.19
CA ASP A 95 -0.22 -10.88 11.79
C ASP A 95 -0.89 -9.48 11.80
N VAL A 96 -0.22 -8.51 11.15
CA VAL A 96 -0.62 -7.09 11.09
C VAL A 96 -0.60 -6.36 12.44
N LYS A 97 -0.34 -7.04 13.56
CA LYS A 97 -0.37 -6.44 14.89
C LYS A 97 1.02 -6.13 15.40
N LYS A 98 1.18 -4.92 15.91
CA LYS A 98 2.36 -4.55 16.68
C LYS A 98 2.47 -5.46 17.90
N VAL A 99 3.65 -6.01 18.09
CA VAL A 99 3.96 -6.84 19.26
C VAL A 99 5.15 -6.25 20.00
N GLU A 100 5.25 -6.57 21.30
CA GLU A 100 6.49 -6.29 22.02
C GLU A 100 7.65 -7.04 21.34
N PRO A 101 8.82 -6.40 21.15
CA PRO A 101 9.95 -7.04 20.49
C PRO A 101 10.33 -8.34 21.18
N LYS A 102 10.21 -9.45 20.44
CA LYS A 102 10.52 -10.80 20.95
C LYS A 102 11.26 -11.61 19.90
N PRO A 103 12.10 -12.55 20.29
CA PRO A 103 12.76 -13.45 19.35
C PRO A 103 11.76 -14.13 18.43
N HIS A 104 12.12 -14.29 17.16
CA HIS A 104 11.27 -14.90 16.16
C HIS A 104 10.89 -16.34 16.57
N LEU A 105 9.60 -16.66 16.55
CA LEU A 105 9.06 -17.93 17.04
C LEU A 105 9.49 -19.14 16.20
N TYR A 106 9.88 -18.91 14.94
CA TYR A 106 10.25 -19.96 13.97
C TYR A 106 11.65 -19.67 13.40
N PRO A 107 12.74 -20.05 14.11
CA PRO A 107 14.10 -19.68 13.73
C PRO A 107 14.52 -20.16 12.33
N GLU A 108 14.09 -21.38 11.93
CA GLU A 108 14.44 -21.92 10.60
C GLU A 108 13.72 -21.16 9.47
N LEU A 109 12.47 -20.75 9.68
CA LEU A 109 11.75 -19.89 8.76
C LEU A 109 12.43 -18.52 8.65
N PHE A 110 12.83 -17.96 9.78
CA PHE A 110 13.54 -16.66 9.80
C PHE A 110 14.87 -16.72 9.03
N LYS A 111 15.64 -17.79 9.15
CA LYS A 111 16.88 -17.97 8.37
C LYS A 111 16.61 -17.94 6.87
N GLN A 112 15.54 -18.60 6.42
CA GLN A 112 15.15 -18.60 5.02
C GLN A 112 14.69 -17.20 4.56
N GLN A 113 13.91 -16.51 5.38
CA GLN A 113 13.52 -15.10 5.11
C GLN A 113 14.75 -14.19 5.00
N LEU A 114 15.72 -14.36 5.88
CA LEU A 114 16.96 -13.59 5.86
C LEU A 114 17.78 -13.86 4.59
N GLU A 115 17.84 -15.12 4.13
CA GLU A 115 18.54 -15.46 2.89
C GLU A 115 17.89 -14.84 1.67
N ILE A 116 16.57 -14.94 1.56
CA ILE A 116 15.79 -14.36 0.45
C ILE A 116 15.88 -12.85 0.45
N SER A 117 15.88 -12.23 1.63
CA SER A 117 15.97 -10.77 1.79
C SER A 117 17.30 -10.17 1.33
N LYS A 118 18.31 -11.00 0.99
CA LYS A 118 19.56 -10.53 0.36
C LYS A 118 19.35 -9.99 -1.05
N ASN A 119 18.26 -10.37 -1.74
CA ASN A 119 17.89 -9.75 -2.99
C ASN A 119 17.44 -8.30 -2.72
N PRO A 120 18.15 -7.27 -3.23
CA PRO A 120 17.83 -5.87 -2.94
C PRO A 120 16.47 -5.43 -3.49
N ASN A 121 15.93 -6.15 -4.49
CA ASN A 121 14.59 -5.88 -5.03
C ASN A 121 13.49 -6.58 -4.23
N GLY A 122 13.84 -7.45 -3.27
CA GLY A 122 12.94 -8.37 -2.63
C GLY A 122 12.67 -9.58 -3.50
N ASP A 123 12.03 -10.60 -2.93
CA ASP A 123 11.67 -11.81 -3.65
C ASP A 123 10.46 -12.50 -3.01
N PHE A 124 9.87 -13.44 -3.75
CA PHE A 124 8.79 -14.28 -3.28
C PHE A 124 9.32 -15.53 -2.58
N PHE A 125 8.60 -15.92 -1.54
CA PHE A 125 8.92 -17.08 -0.73
C PHE A 125 7.66 -17.90 -0.45
N GLU A 126 7.69 -19.18 -0.84
CA GLU A 126 6.63 -20.14 -0.60
C GLU A 126 6.99 -21.05 0.57
N TYR A 127 6.04 -21.22 1.49
CA TYR A 127 6.21 -22.04 2.69
C TYR A 127 4.87 -22.44 3.28
N LYS A 128 4.88 -23.43 4.17
CA LYS A 128 3.68 -23.81 4.94
C LYS A 128 3.62 -23.03 6.23
N PHE A 129 2.45 -22.51 6.55
CA PHE A 129 2.24 -21.77 7.79
C PHE A 129 0.81 -21.90 8.29
N LYS A 130 0.62 -21.82 9.60
CA LYS A 130 -0.70 -21.88 10.23
C LYS A 130 -1.47 -20.60 9.98
N LYS A 131 -2.75 -20.72 9.66
CA LYS A 131 -3.66 -19.57 9.65
C LYS A 131 -3.99 -19.11 11.07
N PRO A 132 -4.32 -17.83 11.26
CA PRO A 132 -4.91 -17.38 12.51
C PRO A 132 -6.11 -18.27 12.90
N ASN A 133 -6.13 -18.75 14.14
CA ASN A 133 -7.17 -19.62 14.68
C ASN A 133 -7.28 -21.04 14.04
N SER A 134 -6.21 -21.52 13.39
CA SER A 134 -6.13 -22.88 12.88
C SER A 134 -4.84 -23.57 13.35
N ASP A 135 -4.92 -24.84 13.68
CA ASP A 135 -3.74 -25.66 13.95
C ASP A 135 -3.18 -26.31 12.68
N GLU A 136 -3.90 -26.22 11.57
CA GLU A 136 -3.48 -26.77 10.29
C GLU A 136 -2.56 -25.80 9.54
N GLU A 137 -1.58 -26.37 8.83
CA GLU A 137 -0.67 -25.61 7.97
C GLU A 137 -1.20 -25.56 6.55
N PHE A 138 -1.19 -24.35 5.96
CA PHE A 138 -1.59 -24.06 4.59
C PHE A 138 -0.42 -23.53 3.80
N GLU A 139 -0.42 -23.76 2.51
CA GLU A 139 0.56 -23.17 1.61
C GLU A 139 0.38 -21.67 1.51
N LYS A 140 1.48 -20.97 1.66
CA LYS A 140 1.54 -19.52 1.74
C LYS A 140 2.66 -19.00 0.88
N ILE A 141 2.38 -17.92 0.15
CA ILE A 141 3.38 -17.13 -0.55
C ILE A 141 3.52 -15.78 0.12
N SER A 142 4.75 -15.34 0.33
CA SER A 142 5.04 -14.01 0.87
C SER A 142 6.08 -13.31 0.01
N PHE A 143 5.87 -12.02 -0.26
CA PHE A 143 6.92 -11.16 -0.76
C PHE A 143 7.72 -10.62 0.42
N ILE A 144 9.05 -10.68 0.33
CA ILE A 144 9.96 -10.32 1.42
C ILE A 144 10.99 -9.33 0.88
N LYS A 145 11.21 -8.25 1.61
CA LYS A 145 12.23 -7.26 1.28
C LYS A 145 12.97 -6.80 2.54
N LYS A 146 14.28 -6.65 2.41
CA LYS A 146 15.12 -6.03 3.43
C LYS A 146 15.11 -4.51 3.28
N PHE A 147 15.07 -3.82 4.39
CA PHE A 147 15.24 -2.39 4.51
C PHE A 147 16.49 -2.11 5.35
N ASP A 148 17.61 -1.91 4.66
CA ASP A 148 18.94 -1.87 5.28
C ASP A 148 19.10 -0.72 6.27
N GLU A 149 18.48 0.43 6.01
CA GLU A 149 18.60 1.64 6.83
C GLU A 149 18.16 1.41 8.29
N TYR A 150 17.15 0.57 8.50
CA TYR A 150 16.64 0.24 9.84
C TYR A 150 16.99 -1.18 10.29
N GLY A 151 17.67 -1.95 9.44
CA GLY A 151 17.97 -3.35 9.72
C GLY A 151 16.68 -4.18 9.81
N TRP A 152 15.71 -3.94 8.93
CA TRP A 152 14.40 -4.59 8.93
C TRP A 152 14.23 -5.56 7.78
N ILE A 153 13.42 -6.59 8.01
CA ILE A 153 12.86 -7.48 7.01
C ILE A 153 11.35 -7.31 7.06
N ILE A 154 10.79 -6.79 5.98
CA ILE A 154 9.34 -6.57 5.84
C ILE A 154 8.82 -7.60 4.86
N GLY A 155 7.71 -8.23 5.19
CA GLY A 155 7.02 -9.14 4.29
C GLY A 155 5.52 -9.00 4.36
N CYS A 156 4.88 -9.32 3.24
CA CYS A 156 3.43 -9.43 3.12
C CYS A 156 3.11 -10.76 2.43
N GLY A 157 2.19 -11.51 3.00
CA GLY A 157 1.89 -12.84 2.52
C GLY A 157 0.40 -13.13 2.45
N VAL A 158 0.06 -14.10 1.60
CA VAL A 158 -1.29 -14.60 1.37
C VAL A 158 -1.28 -16.13 1.28
N TYR A 159 -2.34 -16.76 1.73
CA TYR A 159 -2.53 -18.20 1.59
C TYR A 159 -3.06 -18.55 0.21
N LEU A 160 -2.51 -19.58 -0.42
CA LEU A 160 -2.84 -19.97 -1.80
C LEU A 160 -4.30 -20.40 -1.94
N ASP A 161 -4.85 -21.10 -0.95
CA ASP A 161 -6.26 -21.50 -0.93
C ASP A 161 -7.23 -20.30 -0.84
N GLU A 162 -6.81 -19.19 -0.24
CA GLU A 162 -7.61 -17.95 -0.22
C GLU A 162 -7.62 -17.27 -1.60
N ILE A 163 -6.48 -17.30 -2.30
CA ILE A 163 -6.40 -16.81 -3.70
C ILE A 163 -7.35 -17.63 -4.58
N GLU A 164 -7.32 -18.96 -4.46
CA GLU A 164 -8.18 -19.85 -5.24
C GLU A 164 -9.67 -19.59 -4.98
N LYS A 165 -10.06 -19.48 -3.71
CA LYS A 165 -11.44 -19.12 -3.34
C LYS A 165 -11.89 -17.79 -3.93
N GLU A 166 -11.03 -16.77 -3.86
CA GLU A 166 -11.34 -15.45 -4.41
C GLU A 166 -11.44 -15.48 -5.94
N LEU A 167 -10.59 -16.26 -6.60
CA LEU A 167 -10.64 -16.47 -8.04
C LEU A 167 -11.97 -17.12 -8.46
N LEU A 168 -12.38 -18.20 -7.78
CA LEU A 168 -13.66 -18.87 -8.03
C LEU A 168 -14.85 -17.94 -7.79
N ARG A 169 -14.80 -17.14 -6.73
CA ARG A 169 -15.84 -16.14 -6.44
C ARG A 169 -15.95 -15.10 -7.56
N LYS A 170 -14.82 -14.56 -8.03
CA LYS A 170 -14.80 -13.58 -9.13
C LYS A 170 -15.27 -14.18 -10.42
N GLU A 171 -14.90 -15.42 -10.71
CA GLU A 171 -15.36 -16.14 -11.90
C GLU A 171 -16.88 -16.34 -11.89
N ALA A 172 -17.46 -16.72 -10.74
CA ALA A 172 -18.92 -16.87 -10.60
C ALA A 172 -19.66 -15.54 -10.81
N ILE A 173 -19.15 -14.44 -10.23
CA ILE A 173 -19.72 -13.10 -10.44
C ILE A 173 -19.64 -12.70 -11.92
N PHE A 174 -18.50 -12.94 -12.56
CA PHE A 174 -18.30 -12.62 -13.97
C PHE A 174 -19.29 -13.40 -14.86
N LYS A 175 -19.44 -14.71 -14.65
CA LYS A 175 -20.41 -15.54 -15.36
C LYS A 175 -21.85 -15.04 -15.16
N SER A 176 -22.22 -14.68 -13.94
CA SER A 176 -23.55 -14.13 -13.64
C SER A 176 -23.80 -12.81 -14.37
N ASN A 177 -22.83 -11.89 -14.38
CA ASN A 177 -22.94 -10.61 -15.08
C ASN A 177 -23.07 -10.79 -16.60
N ILE A 178 -22.30 -11.70 -17.19
CA ILE A 178 -22.41 -12.01 -18.62
C ILE A 178 -23.82 -12.56 -18.94
N ASN A 179 -24.32 -13.51 -18.15
CA ASN A 179 -25.64 -14.06 -18.38
C ASN A 179 -26.74 -12.99 -18.31
N GLN A 180 -26.68 -12.08 -17.34
CA GLN A 180 -27.59 -10.95 -17.26
C GLN A 180 -27.52 -10.03 -18.46
N GLN A 181 -26.31 -9.73 -18.96
CA GLN A 181 -26.12 -8.92 -20.17
C GLN A 181 -26.73 -9.61 -21.40
N ILE A 182 -26.47 -10.91 -21.57
CA ILE A 182 -27.03 -11.70 -22.70
C ILE A 182 -28.57 -11.65 -22.65
N VAL A 183 -29.17 -11.90 -21.48
CA VAL A 183 -30.64 -11.85 -21.32
C VAL A 183 -31.19 -10.46 -21.64
N SER A 184 -30.56 -9.41 -21.17
CA SER A 184 -30.99 -8.03 -21.46
C SER A 184 -30.89 -7.69 -22.95
N MET A 185 -29.82 -8.14 -23.63
CA MET A 185 -29.69 -7.98 -25.08
C MET A 185 -30.81 -8.71 -25.86
N PHE A 186 -31.15 -9.93 -25.45
CA PHE A 186 -32.26 -10.66 -26.05
C PHE A 186 -33.60 -9.93 -25.87
N ILE A 187 -33.88 -9.39 -24.70
CA ILE A 187 -35.10 -8.62 -24.44
C ILE A 187 -35.14 -7.38 -25.34
N ILE A 188 -34.05 -6.61 -25.43
CA ILE A 188 -33.96 -5.42 -26.28
C ILE A 188 -34.19 -5.81 -27.76
N PHE A 189 -33.56 -6.88 -28.22
CA PHE A 189 -33.74 -7.38 -29.59
C PHE A 189 -35.22 -7.73 -29.87
N LEU A 190 -35.91 -8.38 -28.92
CA LEU A 190 -37.32 -8.71 -29.04
C LEU A 190 -38.21 -7.45 -29.14
N PHE A 191 -37.92 -6.42 -28.33
CA PHE A 191 -38.62 -5.13 -28.43
C PHE A 191 -38.41 -4.46 -29.79
N ILE A 192 -37.21 -4.52 -30.37
CA ILE A 192 -36.95 -3.99 -31.70
C ILE A 192 -37.74 -4.72 -32.76
N LEU A 193 -37.83 -6.04 -32.71
CA LEU A 193 -38.65 -6.83 -33.67
C LEU A 193 -40.15 -6.48 -33.58
N VAL A 194 -40.67 -6.33 -32.36
CA VAL A 194 -42.04 -5.91 -32.15
C VAL A 194 -42.30 -4.51 -32.71
N ALA A 195 -41.39 -3.57 -32.47
CA ALA A 195 -41.50 -2.22 -33.02
C ALA A 195 -41.50 -2.21 -34.55
N ILE A 196 -40.58 -2.97 -35.18
CA ILE A 196 -40.54 -3.15 -36.66
C ILE A 196 -41.86 -3.70 -37.16
N TYR A 197 -42.43 -4.71 -36.50
CA TYR A 197 -43.71 -5.29 -36.90
C TYR A 197 -44.83 -4.24 -36.86
N PHE A 198 -44.97 -3.44 -35.81
CA PHE A 198 -46.02 -2.43 -35.73
C PHE A 198 -45.80 -1.29 -36.74
N ILE A 199 -44.57 -0.86 -36.96
CA ILE A 199 -44.26 0.14 -37.99
C ILE A 199 -44.64 -0.37 -39.38
N SER A 200 -44.29 -1.64 -39.69
CA SER A 200 -44.63 -2.25 -40.98
C SER A 200 -46.15 -2.35 -41.21
N ARG A 201 -46.89 -2.74 -40.15
CA ARG A 201 -48.35 -2.77 -40.20
C ARG A 201 -48.95 -1.37 -40.43
N TYR A 202 -48.46 -0.39 -39.68
CA TYR A 202 -48.90 1.01 -39.85
C TYR A 202 -48.66 1.53 -41.29
N ILE A 203 -47.50 1.30 -41.84
CA ILE A 203 -47.18 1.69 -43.21
C ILE A 203 -48.10 0.98 -44.25
N ALA A 204 -48.30 -0.32 -44.07
CA ALA A 204 -49.21 -1.09 -44.96
C ALA A 204 -50.64 -0.58 -44.92
N ASP A 205 -51.18 -0.29 -43.74
CA ASP A 205 -52.52 0.26 -43.56
C ASP A 205 -52.65 1.66 -44.14
N PHE A 206 -51.63 2.52 -43.94
CA PHE A 206 -51.58 3.84 -44.52
C PHE A 206 -51.57 3.83 -46.06
N ILE A 207 -50.76 2.96 -46.69
CA ILE A 207 -50.69 2.80 -48.14
C ILE A 207 -52.05 2.29 -48.66
N ASN A 208 -52.63 1.25 -48.05
CA ASN A 208 -53.91 0.71 -48.46
C ASN A 208 -55.02 1.74 -48.39
N LYS A 209 -55.05 2.60 -47.35
CA LYS A 209 -56.04 3.67 -47.19
C LYS A 209 -55.93 4.73 -48.28
N ASN A 210 -54.69 5.13 -48.64
CA ASN A 210 -54.43 6.10 -49.70
C ASN A 210 -54.80 5.56 -51.11
N ILE A 211 -54.47 4.28 -51.39
CA ILE A 211 -54.84 3.62 -52.66
C ILE A 211 -56.39 3.53 -52.80
N LYS A 212 -57.10 3.18 -51.72
CA LYS A 212 -58.56 3.12 -51.73
C LYS A 212 -59.18 4.49 -51.98
N LYS A 213 -58.60 5.55 -51.40
CA LYS A 213 -59.09 6.92 -51.61
C LYS A 213 -58.88 7.41 -53.05
N ALA A 214 -57.71 7.15 -53.62
CA ALA A 214 -57.41 7.49 -55.03
C ALA A 214 -58.33 6.78 -56.02
N LYS A 215 -58.72 5.52 -55.75
CA LYS A 215 -59.70 4.76 -56.58
C LYS A 215 -61.16 5.18 -56.42
N ALA A 216 -61.49 5.92 -55.38
CA ALA A 216 -62.85 6.43 -55.14
C ALA A 216 -63.07 7.82 -55.76
N ASP A 217 -62.00 8.50 -56.09
CA ASP A 217 -61.97 9.89 -56.69
C ASP A 217 -61.88 9.80 -58.24
N GLU A 218 -61.75 8.59 -58.83
CA GLU A 218 -61.93 8.29 -60.28
C GLU A 218 -63.36 7.88 -60.57
#